data_c751a5698601244d2bbf7e893f422f6d
#
_entry.id   c751a5698601244d2bbf7e893f422f6d
#
_cell.length_a   1.000
_cell.length_b   1.000
_cell.length_c   1.000
_cell.angle_alpha   90.00
_cell.angle_beta   90.00
_cell.angle_gamma   90.00
#
_symmetry.space_group_name_H-M   'P 1'
#
loop_
_entity.id
_entity.type
_entity.pdbx_description
1 polymer ?
#
loop_
_entity_poly.entity_id
_entity_poly.type
_entity_poly.pdbx_seq_one_letter_code
_entity_poly.pdbx_strand_id
1 'polypeptide(L)'
;MKKITVKLISATLLLLMLLTPLTACKKNRPEYVSMTIEGYGEIIIKLDYENAPVTAKNFADLVEKGFYDGLTFHRVIEDFMIQGGDPLGTGQGGSSKKIKGEFALNGHKNNLHHRRGVVSMARSDDYDSASSQFFICNSNSEDVTGLDGYYAAFGIVIEGMDVVDSITEQTSMYAMRGGVIQDTSKRATIEEAKIIEYEK
;
A
#
# COMPACT_ATOMS: atom_id res chain seq x y z
N MET A 1 -43.79 -53.81 17.89
CA MET A 1 -42.45 -53.24 18.18
C MET A 1 -41.64 -52.87 16.94
N LYS A 2 -42.20 -52.18 15.93
CA LYS A 2 -41.48 -51.82 14.67
C LYS A 2 -41.63 -50.35 14.23
N LYS A 3 -42.18 -49.44 15.07
CA LYS A 3 -42.44 -48.05 14.70
C LYS A 3 -41.54 -46.99 15.41
N ILE A 4 -40.71 -47.41 16.35
CA ILE A 4 -39.87 -46.45 17.15
C ILE A 4 -38.49 -46.26 16.53
N THR A 5 -37.95 -47.23 15.81
CA THR A 5 -36.60 -47.21 15.26
C THR A 5 -36.42 -46.25 14.07
N VAL A 6 -37.51 -46.01 13.29
CA VAL A 6 -37.43 -45.17 12.07
C VAL A 6 -37.39 -43.67 12.42
N LYS A 7 -37.98 -43.23 13.54
CA LYS A 7 -38.01 -41.83 13.95
C LYS A 7 -36.69 -41.32 14.54
N LEU A 8 -35.87 -42.22 15.11
CA LEU A 8 -34.55 -41.82 15.67
C LEU A 8 -33.46 -41.65 14.59
N ILE A 9 -33.56 -42.40 13.49
CA ILE A 9 -32.59 -42.30 12.38
C ILE A 9 -32.80 -41.00 11.58
N SER A 10 -34.05 -40.54 11.48
CA SER A 10 -34.35 -39.27 10.77
C SER A 10 -33.89 -38.03 11.54
N ALA A 11 -33.89 -38.08 12.87
CA ALA A 11 -33.44 -36.94 13.70
C ALA A 11 -31.92 -36.79 13.74
N THR A 12 -31.17 -37.90 13.67
CA THR A 12 -29.70 -37.86 13.64
C THR A 12 -29.14 -37.46 12.26
N LEU A 13 -29.84 -37.76 11.17
CA LEU A 13 -29.42 -37.33 9.82
C LEU A 13 -29.67 -35.83 9.59
N LEU A 14 -30.67 -35.26 10.25
CA LEU A 14 -30.96 -33.80 10.14
C LEU A 14 -29.99 -32.94 10.95
N LEU A 15 -29.37 -33.48 11.99
CA LEU A 15 -28.41 -32.76 12.82
C LEU A 15 -26.98 -32.76 12.21
N LEU A 16 -26.67 -33.68 11.31
CA LEU A 16 -25.38 -33.77 10.63
C LEU A 16 -25.26 -32.81 9.45
N MET A 17 -26.35 -32.25 8.93
CA MET A 17 -26.34 -31.27 7.82
C MET A 17 -26.08 -29.81 8.24
N LEU A 18 -26.00 -29.52 9.54
CA LEU A 18 -25.80 -28.17 10.06
C LEU A 18 -24.34 -27.84 10.41
N LEU A 19 -23.42 -28.78 10.17
CA LEU A 19 -21.97 -28.56 10.32
C LEU A 19 -21.29 -28.41 8.95
N THR A 20 -21.88 -27.61 8.05
CA THR A 20 -21.04 -27.02 7.00
C THR A 20 -20.14 -25.99 7.69
N PRO A 21 -18.79 -26.15 7.64
CA PRO A 21 -17.95 -25.07 8.08
C PRO A 21 -18.36 -23.85 7.24
N LEU A 22 -18.74 -22.75 7.91
CA LEU A 22 -18.67 -21.43 7.30
C LEU A 22 -17.18 -21.24 6.94
N THR A 23 -16.76 -21.73 5.79
CA THR A 23 -15.61 -21.19 5.09
C THR A 23 -16.02 -19.76 4.80
N ALA A 24 -15.70 -18.86 5.75
CA ALA A 24 -15.72 -17.45 5.48
C ALA A 24 -14.98 -17.30 4.16
N CYS A 25 -15.70 -16.88 3.11
CA CYS A 25 -15.11 -16.46 1.87
C CYS A 25 -14.00 -15.48 2.26
N LYS A 26 -12.75 -15.90 2.32
CA LYS A 26 -11.61 -15.01 2.31
C LYS A 26 -11.80 -14.24 1.01
N LYS A 27 -12.38 -13.05 1.13
CA LYS A 27 -12.49 -12.12 0.02
C LYS A 27 -11.08 -12.03 -0.53
N ASN A 28 -10.87 -12.50 -1.74
CA ASN A 28 -9.56 -12.56 -2.39
C ASN A 28 -9.10 -11.09 -2.52
N ARG A 29 -8.40 -10.59 -1.49
CA ARG A 29 -7.86 -9.24 -1.46
C ARG A 29 -6.46 -9.34 -2.03
N PRO A 30 -6.09 -8.50 -3.01
CA PRO A 30 -4.70 -8.44 -3.45
C PRO A 30 -3.80 -8.10 -2.26
N GLU A 31 -2.89 -9.01 -1.93
CA GLU A 31 -1.99 -8.80 -0.76
C GLU A 31 -0.64 -8.24 -1.18
N TYR A 32 -0.22 -8.44 -2.43
CA TYR A 32 1.09 -8.06 -2.90
C TYR A 32 1.03 -7.27 -4.20
N VAL A 33 1.88 -6.27 -4.28
CA VAL A 33 2.10 -5.44 -5.48
C VAL A 33 3.56 -5.54 -5.87
N SER A 34 3.82 -5.89 -7.13
CA SER A 34 5.11 -5.72 -7.78
C SER A 34 5.11 -4.37 -8.49
N MET A 35 6.20 -3.63 -8.35
CA MET A 35 6.43 -2.35 -9.01
C MET A 35 7.82 -2.38 -9.67
N THR A 36 7.84 -2.46 -11.00
CA THR A 36 9.08 -2.41 -11.80
C THR A 36 9.48 -0.95 -12.01
N ILE A 37 10.71 -0.61 -11.68
CA ILE A 37 11.26 0.73 -11.85
C ILE A 37 12.29 0.71 -12.98
N GLU A 38 12.08 1.53 -14.00
CA GLU A 38 12.89 1.59 -15.20
C GLU A 38 14.38 1.81 -14.88
N GLY A 39 15.22 0.85 -15.26
CA GLY A 39 16.67 0.90 -15.04
C GLY A 39 17.14 0.63 -13.61
N TYR A 40 16.24 0.38 -12.64
CA TYR A 40 16.59 0.14 -11.23
C TYR A 40 16.28 -1.27 -10.75
N GLY A 41 15.13 -1.85 -11.17
CA GLY A 41 14.70 -3.18 -10.73
C GLY A 41 13.28 -3.21 -10.19
N GLU A 42 12.96 -4.20 -9.36
CA GLU A 42 11.62 -4.49 -8.86
C GLU A 42 11.53 -4.24 -7.36
N ILE A 43 10.41 -3.67 -6.94
CA ILE A 43 10.03 -3.49 -5.53
C ILE A 43 8.77 -4.32 -5.28
N ILE A 44 8.77 -5.18 -4.26
CA ILE A 44 7.58 -5.94 -3.85
C ILE A 44 7.04 -5.35 -2.55
N ILE A 45 5.77 -4.94 -2.59
CA ILE A 45 5.07 -4.31 -1.48
C ILE A 45 4.00 -5.28 -0.97
N LYS A 46 4.03 -5.60 0.32
CA LYS A 46 2.93 -6.26 1.02
C LYS A 46 1.96 -5.22 1.56
N LEU A 47 0.68 -5.33 1.20
CA LEU A 47 -0.38 -4.42 1.63
C LEU A 47 -0.90 -4.80 3.02
N ASP A 48 -1.17 -3.81 3.86
CA ASP A 48 -1.69 -3.98 5.22
C ASP A 48 -3.16 -3.54 5.32
N TYR A 49 -4.04 -4.49 5.06
CA TYR A 49 -5.49 -4.27 5.18
C TYR A 49 -6.00 -4.30 6.64
N GLU A 50 -5.18 -4.72 7.59
CA GLU A 50 -5.55 -4.71 9.00
C GLU A 50 -5.48 -3.28 9.56
N ASN A 51 -4.40 -2.57 9.25
CA ASN A 51 -4.16 -1.23 9.77
C ASN A 51 -4.74 -0.12 8.91
N ALA A 52 -4.81 -0.30 7.56
CA ALA A 52 -5.30 0.73 6.65
C ALA A 52 -6.14 0.13 5.50
N PRO A 53 -7.33 -0.44 5.79
CA PRO A 53 -8.13 -1.17 4.79
C PRO A 53 -8.61 -0.31 3.62
N VAL A 54 -8.97 0.95 3.84
CA VAL A 54 -9.42 1.87 2.79
C VAL A 54 -8.24 2.27 1.91
N THR A 55 -7.12 2.60 2.51
CA THR A 55 -5.90 3.05 1.83
C THR A 55 -5.28 1.92 1.01
N ALA A 56 -5.09 0.73 1.61
CA ALA A 56 -4.56 -0.45 0.92
C ALA A 56 -5.46 -0.86 -0.26
N LYS A 57 -6.78 -0.83 -0.07
CA LYS A 57 -7.71 -1.11 -1.16
C LYS A 57 -7.64 -0.06 -2.26
N ASN A 58 -7.58 1.22 -1.93
CA ASN A 58 -7.48 2.28 -2.93
C ASN A 58 -6.20 2.15 -3.76
N PHE A 59 -5.08 1.86 -3.11
CA PHE A 59 -3.81 1.62 -3.79
C PHE A 59 -3.89 0.42 -4.74
N ALA A 60 -4.41 -0.73 -4.27
CA ALA A 60 -4.62 -1.91 -5.09
C ALA A 60 -5.54 -1.65 -6.29
N ASP A 61 -6.69 -0.96 -6.08
CA ASP A 61 -7.63 -0.59 -7.15
C ASP A 61 -6.98 0.30 -8.23
N LEU A 62 -6.03 1.16 -7.85
CA LEU A 62 -5.26 2.01 -8.77
C LEU A 62 -4.20 1.20 -9.53
N VAL A 63 -3.52 0.26 -8.85
CA VAL A 63 -2.59 -0.68 -9.48
C VAL A 63 -3.30 -1.53 -10.53
N GLU A 64 -4.45 -2.14 -10.20
CA GLU A 64 -5.24 -2.94 -11.14
C GLU A 64 -5.68 -2.17 -12.40
N LYS A 65 -5.76 -0.84 -12.32
CA LYS A 65 -6.11 0.04 -13.44
C LYS A 65 -4.91 0.52 -14.24
N GLY A 66 -3.68 0.12 -13.90
CA GLY A 66 -2.45 0.63 -14.50
C GLY A 66 -2.23 2.13 -14.23
N PHE A 67 -2.83 2.67 -13.14
CA PHE A 67 -2.76 4.11 -12.88
C PHE A 67 -1.33 4.60 -12.62
N TYR A 68 -0.49 3.74 -12.05
CA TYR A 68 0.88 4.11 -11.68
C TYR A 68 1.90 3.95 -12.81
N ASP A 69 1.52 3.27 -13.91
CA ASP A 69 2.41 3.01 -15.03
C ASP A 69 2.81 4.32 -15.73
N GLY A 70 4.11 4.52 -15.93
CA GLY A 70 4.69 5.74 -16.47
C GLY A 70 4.79 6.90 -15.47
N LEU A 71 4.28 6.78 -14.23
CA LEU A 71 4.45 7.81 -13.22
C LEU A 71 5.86 7.77 -12.62
N THR A 72 6.26 8.87 -12.00
CA THR A 72 7.63 9.04 -11.49
C THR A 72 7.68 9.27 -9.99
N PHE A 73 8.84 8.95 -9.41
CA PHE A 73 9.21 9.47 -8.09
C PHE A 73 9.69 10.91 -8.26
N HIS A 74 8.78 11.85 -8.03
CA HIS A 74 9.01 13.29 -8.28
C HIS A 74 9.65 14.01 -7.11
N ARG A 75 9.70 13.38 -5.92
CA ARG A 75 10.30 13.93 -4.70
C ARG A 75 11.12 12.86 -4.00
N VAL A 76 12.39 13.17 -3.74
CA VAL A 76 13.35 12.28 -3.08
C VAL A 76 14.10 13.06 -2.01
N ILE A 77 14.12 12.53 -0.80
CA ILE A 77 14.89 13.09 0.33
C ILE A 77 15.66 11.96 0.98
N GLU A 78 16.99 12.10 1.04
CA GLU A 78 17.85 11.18 1.79
C GLU A 78 17.43 11.13 3.26
N ASP A 79 17.62 10.00 3.89
CA ASP A 79 17.27 9.74 5.28
C ASP A 79 15.80 10.03 5.64
N PHE A 80 14.92 10.06 4.64
CA PHE A 80 13.49 10.26 4.85
C PHE A 80 12.63 9.36 3.95
N MET A 81 12.46 9.72 2.64
CA MET A 81 11.56 8.96 1.77
C MET A 81 11.76 9.26 0.28
N ILE A 82 11.21 8.39 -0.58
CA ILE A 82 10.92 8.67 -1.99
C ILE A 82 9.41 8.73 -2.19
N GLN A 83 8.90 9.75 -2.92
CA GLN A 83 7.46 9.99 -3.12
C GLN A 83 7.11 10.02 -4.60
N GLY A 84 6.06 9.27 -4.96
CA GLY A 84 5.53 9.15 -6.31
C GLY A 84 4.00 9.13 -6.35
N GLY A 85 3.42 8.66 -7.48
CA GLY A 85 1.98 8.48 -7.65
C GLY A 85 1.21 9.76 -7.99
N ASP A 86 1.91 10.82 -8.43
CA ASP A 86 1.32 12.04 -8.95
C ASP A 86 1.31 12.04 -10.48
N PRO A 87 0.15 12.01 -11.16
CA PRO A 87 0.09 12.06 -12.62
C PRO A 87 0.68 13.34 -13.23
N LEU A 88 0.71 14.43 -12.47
CA LEU A 88 1.30 15.69 -12.91
C LEU A 88 2.81 15.79 -12.59
N GLY A 89 3.30 14.95 -11.67
CA GLY A 89 4.69 15.00 -11.22
C GLY A 89 5.09 16.30 -10.53
N THR A 90 4.14 17.06 -10.03
CA THR A 90 4.34 18.40 -9.40
C THR A 90 4.16 18.39 -7.89
N GLY A 91 3.65 17.28 -7.34
CA GLY A 91 3.19 17.16 -5.96
C GLY A 91 1.77 17.67 -5.74
N GLN A 92 1.10 18.21 -6.78
CA GLN A 92 -0.26 18.78 -6.69
C GLN A 92 -1.33 17.90 -7.34
N GLY A 93 -0.94 16.89 -8.11
CA GLY A 93 -1.85 15.98 -8.79
C GLY A 93 -2.28 14.81 -7.91
N GLY A 94 -3.16 13.97 -8.48
CA GLY A 94 -3.63 12.77 -7.81
C GLY A 94 -4.77 12.12 -8.60
N SER A 95 -5.29 11.00 -8.09
CA SER A 95 -6.49 10.40 -8.65
C SER A 95 -7.73 11.23 -8.32
N SER A 96 -8.81 11.05 -9.10
CA SER A 96 -10.05 11.81 -8.93
C SER A 96 -10.78 11.52 -7.61
N LYS A 97 -10.48 10.36 -6.97
CA LYS A 97 -11.12 9.92 -5.75
C LYS A 97 -10.23 10.20 -4.54
N LYS A 98 -10.70 11.04 -3.63
CA LYS A 98 -10.11 11.20 -2.30
C LYS A 98 -10.56 10.08 -1.36
N ILE A 99 -9.73 9.76 -0.39
CA ILE A 99 -9.99 8.74 0.63
C ILE A 99 -9.83 9.32 2.03
N LYS A 100 -10.53 8.70 2.98
CA LYS A 100 -10.37 9.01 4.39
C LYS A 100 -8.97 8.65 4.87
N GLY A 101 -8.34 9.54 5.62
CA GLY A 101 -7.04 9.29 6.22
C GLY A 101 -7.13 8.30 7.37
N GLU A 102 -6.38 7.20 7.31
CA GLU A 102 -6.39 6.12 8.29
C GLU A 102 -5.19 6.24 9.25
N PHE A 103 -5.23 7.24 10.13
CA PHE A 103 -4.22 7.54 11.14
C PHE A 103 -4.82 8.13 12.41
N ALA A 104 -4.06 8.14 13.52
CA ALA A 104 -4.57 8.42 14.86
C ALA A 104 -5.23 9.80 14.99
N LEU A 105 -4.64 10.87 14.43
CA LEU A 105 -5.21 12.22 14.49
C LEU A 105 -6.52 12.37 13.72
N ASN A 106 -6.81 11.44 12.81
CA ASN A 106 -8.10 11.37 12.09
C ASN A 106 -9.06 10.34 12.71
N GLY A 107 -8.80 9.91 13.94
CA GLY A 107 -9.66 8.98 14.68
C GLY A 107 -9.59 7.53 14.21
N HIS A 108 -8.54 7.12 13.47
CA HIS A 108 -8.32 5.76 13.03
C HIS A 108 -7.07 5.18 13.68
N LYS A 109 -7.21 4.04 14.37
CA LYS A 109 -6.07 3.35 14.96
C LYS A 109 -5.29 2.62 13.87
N ASN A 110 -4.05 3.06 13.64
CA ASN A 110 -3.10 2.41 12.75
C ASN A 110 -1.85 2.02 13.56
N ASN A 111 -1.54 0.73 13.63
CA ASN A 111 -0.40 0.21 14.40
C ASN A 111 0.81 -0.09 13.51
N LEU A 112 0.75 0.19 12.22
CA LEU A 112 1.89 0.10 11.32
C LEU A 112 2.76 1.34 11.49
N HIS A 113 3.80 1.23 12.33
CA HIS A 113 4.71 2.33 12.61
C HIS A 113 5.64 2.62 11.44
N HIS A 114 5.84 3.91 11.15
CA HIS A 114 6.75 4.35 10.10
C HIS A 114 8.19 4.00 10.45
N ARG A 115 8.84 3.34 9.54
CA ARG A 115 10.26 2.96 9.55
C ARG A 115 10.70 2.66 8.13
N ARG A 116 12.00 2.43 7.93
CA ARG A 116 12.53 1.99 6.63
C ARG A 116 11.70 0.84 6.05
N GLY A 117 11.30 1.00 4.79
CA GLY A 117 10.49 0.06 4.01
C GLY A 117 8.98 0.25 4.14
N VAL A 118 8.48 1.05 5.08
CA VAL A 118 7.04 1.31 5.20
C VAL A 118 6.58 2.19 4.04
N VAL A 119 5.43 1.82 3.47
CA VAL A 119 4.73 2.56 2.41
C VAL A 119 3.55 3.28 3.03
N SER A 120 3.46 4.58 2.82
CA SER A 120 2.44 5.44 3.43
C SER A 120 1.83 6.40 2.42
N MET A 121 0.59 6.84 2.67
CA MET A 121 -0.14 7.70 1.74
C MET A 121 0.18 9.17 2.00
N ALA A 122 0.58 9.88 0.94
CA ALA A 122 0.76 11.32 1.00
C ALA A 122 -0.58 12.05 1.00
N ARG A 123 -0.64 13.23 1.63
CA ARG A 123 -1.82 14.09 1.74
C ARG A 123 -1.46 15.58 1.80
N SER A 124 -2.43 16.45 1.59
CA SER A 124 -2.34 17.87 1.92
C SER A 124 -2.72 18.14 3.40
N ASP A 125 -2.97 19.38 3.78
CA ASP A 125 -3.35 19.75 5.16
C ASP A 125 -4.67 19.10 5.61
N ASP A 126 -5.62 18.93 4.69
CA ASP A 126 -6.86 18.21 4.97
C ASP A 126 -6.58 16.71 5.18
N TYR A 127 -7.06 16.18 6.28
CA TYR A 127 -6.83 14.77 6.67
C TYR A 127 -7.44 13.76 5.69
N ASP A 128 -8.48 14.12 4.97
CA ASP A 128 -9.17 13.27 4.00
C ASP A 128 -8.83 13.65 2.53
N SER A 129 -7.67 14.28 2.31
CA SER A 129 -7.22 14.73 0.99
C SER A 129 -6.40 13.71 0.20
N ALA A 130 -5.97 12.63 0.83
CA ALA A 130 -5.18 11.59 0.18
C ALA A 130 -5.92 10.98 -1.03
N SER A 131 -5.20 10.61 -2.08
CA SER A 131 -5.79 9.99 -3.28
C SER A 131 -4.91 8.91 -3.90
N SER A 132 -3.82 9.27 -4.59
CA SER A 132 -2.92 8.33 -5.25
C SER A 132 -1.45 8.50 -4.89
N GLN A 133 -1.04 9.68 -4.41
CA GLN A 133 0.36 9.90 -4.05
C GLN A 133 0.74 9.08 -2.82
N PHE A 134 1.86 8.38 -2.90
CA PHE A 134 2.42 7.57 -1.82
C PHE A 134 3.91 7.85 -1.66
N PHE A 135 4.46 7.45 -0.52
CA PHE A 135 5.90 7.48 -0.29
C PHE A 135 6.39 6.19 0.35
N ILE A 136 7.66 5.87 0.10
CA ILE A 136 8.38 4.75 0.71
C ILE A 136 9.47 5.33 1.61
N CYS A 137 9.43 4.99 2.90
CA CYS A 137 10.44 5.42 3.86
C CYS A 137 11.78 4.73 3.56
N ASN A 138 12.85 5.50 3.40
CA ASN A 138 14.19 4.98 3.09
C ASN A 138 15.12 4.89 4.31
N SER A 139 14.68 5.34 5.49
CA SER A 139 15.46 5.31 6.73
C SER A 139 14.61 5.05 7.98
N ASN A 140 15.28 5.04 9.15
CA ASN A 140 14.64 4.99 10.48
C ASN A 140 14.89 6.29 11.27
N SER A 141 15.05 7.42 10.59
CA SER A 141 15.29 8.72 11.21
C SER A 141 14.12 9.19 12.08
N GLU A 142 14.35 10.22 12.90
CA GLU A 142 13.29 10.84 13.70
C GLU A 142 12.19 11.47 12.80
N ASP A 143 12.55 11.98 11.64
CA ASP A 143 11.60 12.50 10.64
C ASP A 143 10.66 11.42 10.13
N VAL A 144 11.15 10.20 9.94
CA VAL A 144 10.33 9.05 9.54
C VAL A 144 9.42 8.60 10.68
N THR A 145 9.96 8.38 11.88
CA THR A 145 9.16 7.91 13.04
C THR A 145 8.16 8.97 13.51
N GLY A 146 8.45 10.24 13.30
CA GLY A 146 7.56 11.38 13.58
C GLY A 146 6.30 11.42 12.70
N LEU A 147 6.20 10.60 11.65
CA LEU A 147 5.00 10.48 10.81
C LEU A 147 3.88 9.66 11.45
N ASP A 148 4.19 8.92 12.52
CA ASP A 148 3.21 8.10 13.24
C ASP A 148 2.06 8.94 13.79
N GLY A 149 0.84 8.48 13.52
CA GLY A 149 -0.37 9.20 13.90
C GLY A 149 -0.79 10.35 12.98
N TYR A 150 0.04 10.74 12.01
CA TYR A 150 -0.22 11.83 11.04
C TYR A 150 -0.46 11.36 9.61
N TYR A 151 0.05 10.17 9.24
CA TYR A 151 -0.06 9.61 7.91
C TYR A 151 -0.52 8.16 7.96
N ALA A 152 -1.18 7.72 6.87
CA ALA A 152 -1.73 6.37 6.74
C ALA A 152 -0.67 5.43 6.17
N ALA A 153 0.10 4.77 7.04
CA ALA A 153 0.93 3.64 6.65
C ALA A 153 0.01 2.47 6.24
N PHE A 154 0.23 1.90 5.03
CA PHE A 154 -0.68 0.91 4.45
C PHE A 154 0.03 -0.29 3.83
N GLY A 155 1.34 -0.35 3.90
CA GLY A 155 2.11 -1.47 3.36
C GLY A 155 3.57 -1.41 3.77
N ILE A 156 4.29 -2.46 3.41
CA ILE A 156 5.73 -2.58 3.64
C ILE A 156 6.41 -3.21 2.43
N VAL A 157 7.55 -2.66 2.04
CA VAL A 157 8.45 -3.27 1.05
C VAL A 157 9.06 -4.52 1.67
N ILE A 158 8.84 -5.66 1.04
CA ILE A 158 9.38 -6.97 1.47
C ILE A 158 10.56 -7.42 0.63
N GLU A 159 10.68 -6.91 -0.60
CA GLU A 159 11.84 -7.08 -1.48
C GLU A 159 12.08 -5.77 -2.27
N GLY A 160 13.33 -5.49 -2.65
CA GLY A 160 13.69 -4.34 -3.46
C GLY A 160 13.99 -3.06 -2.67
N MET A 161 14.35 -3.14 -1.37
CA MET A 161 14.81 -1.94 -0.63
C MET A 161 16.16 -1.41 -1.16
N ASP A 162 16.96 -2.24 -1.80
CA ASP A 162 18.17 -1.83 -2.53
C ASP A 162 17.83 -1.00 -3.78
N VAL A 163 16.69 -1.27 -4.42
CA VAL A 163 16.16 -0.44 -5.51
C VAL A 163 15.77 0.95 -4.98
N VAL A 164 15.09 1.03 -3.82
CA VAL A 164 14.76 2.30 -3.16
C VAL A 164 16.01 3.09 -2.82
N ASP A 165 17.06 2.42 -2.32
CA ASP A 165 18.34 3.05 -2.02
C ASP A 165 19.01 3.58 -3.30
N SER A 166 19.06 2.77 -4.36
CA SER A 166 19.63 3.16 -5.65
C SER A 166 18.92 4.37 -6.26
N ILE A 167 17.59 4.43 -6.16
CA ILE A 167 16.81 5.61 -6.56
C ILE A 167 17.24 6.81 -5.72
N THR A 168 17.34 6.67 -4.41
CA THR A 168 17.71 7.75 -3.52
C THR A 168 19.12 8.28 -3.86
N GLU A 169 20.13 7.41 -3.96
CA GLU A 169 21.51 7.74 -4.25
C GLU A 169 21.69 8.45 -5.60
N GLN A 170 20.99 7.97 -6.65
CA GLN A 170 21.17 8.46 -8.00
C GLN A 170 20.35 9.71 -8.32
N THR A 171 19.25 9.97 -7.58
CA THR A 171 18.34 11.05 -7.92
C THR A 171 18.29 12.19 -6.91
N SER A 172 18.68 11.98 -5.66
CA SER A 172 18.63 13.03 -4.60
C SER A 172 19.46 14.24 -4.94
N MET A 173 20.59 14.07 -5.64
CA MET A 173 21.46 15.18 -6.09
C MET A 173 20.75 16.15 -7.06
N TYR A 174 19.69 15.73 -7.73
CA TYR A 174 18.88 16.57 -8.62
C TYR A 174 17.70 17.21 -7.90
N ALA A 175 17.49 16.86 -6.62
CA ALA A 175 16.41 17.39 -5.82
C ALA A 175 16.71 18.83 -5.36
N MET A 176 15.74 19.70 -5.53
CA MET A 176 15.78 21.06 -4.98
C MET A 176 15.41 21.05 -3.48
N ARG A 177 15.48 22.23 -2.85
CA ARG A 177 15.01 22.39 -1.47
C ARG A 177 13.60 21.82 -1.31
N GLY A 178 13.43 20.90 -0.36
CA GLY A 178 12.18 20.16 -0.15
C GLY A 178 12.07 18.83 -0.92
N GLY A 179 13.14 18.43 -1.64
CA GLY A 179 13.25 17.09 -2.24
C GLY A 179 12.66 16.97 -3.65
N VAL A 180 12.06 18.02 -4.21
CA VAL A 180 11.41 17.97 -5.52
C VAL A 180 12.44 17.96 -6.65
N ILE A 181 12.36 16.97 -7.54
CA ILE A 181 13.18 16.87 -8.74
C ILE A 181 12.41 17.53 -9.89
N GLN A 182 12.87 18.71 -10.35
CA GLN A 182 12.17 19.43 -11.42
C GLN A 182 12.44 18.85 -12.80
N ASP A 183 13.69 18.46 -13.07
CA ASP A 183 14.04 17.82 -14.34
C ASP A 183 13.45 16.41 -14.38
N THR A 184 12.42 16.24 -15.20
CA THR A 184 11.70 14.95 -15.33
C THR A 184 12.61 13.83 -15.84
N SER A 185 13.65 14.14 -16.63
CA SER A 185 14.61 13.16 -17.16
C SER A 185 15.52 12.55 -16.06
N LYS A 186 15.50 13.10 -14.85
CA LYS A 186 16.27 12.66 -13.70
C LYS A 186 15.45 11.91 -12.66
N ARG A 187 14.16 11.70 -12.91
CA ARG A 187 13.28 10.97 -12.02
C ARG A 187 13.29 9.49 -12.35
N ALA A 188 13.22 8.64 -11.33
CA ALA A 188 12.95 7.23 -11.53
C ALA A 188 11.49 7.03 -11.95
N THR A 189 11.27 6.25 -13.02
CA THR A 189 9.96 5.99 -13.60
C THR A 189 9.45 4.63 -13.19
N ILE A 190 8.20 4.54 -12.78
CA ILE A 190 7.47 3.27 -12.59
C ILE A 190 7.10 2.77 -13.99
N GLU A 191 7.77 1.72 -14.45
CA GLU A 191 7.47 1.10 -15.75
C GLU A 191 6.14 0.37 -15.71
N GLU A 192 5.92 -0.44 -14.67
CA GLU A 192 4.69 -1.20 -14.44
C GLU A 192 4.45 -1.38 -12.94
N ALA A 193 3.19 -1.31 -12.52
CA ALA A 193 2.74 -1.75 -11.22
C ALA A 193 1.61 -2.77 -11.36
N LYS A 194 1.74 -3.95 -10.77
CA LYS A 194 0.75 -5.03 -10.89
C LYS A 194 0.53 -5.79 -9.59
N ILE A 195 -0.68 -6.34 -9.47
CA ILE A 195 -1.01 -7.30 -8.41
C ILE A 195 -0.32 -8.63 -8.72
N ILE A 196 0.29 -9.23 -7.71
CA ILE A 196 0.93 -10.54 -7.83
C ILE A 196 0.48 -11.48 -6.71
N GLU A 197 0.60 -12.78 -6.96
CA GLU A 197 0.68 -13.80 -5.91
C GLU A 197 2.16 -13.93 -5.52
N TYR A 198 2.45 -13.92 -4.22
CA TYR A 198 3.81 -13.99 -3.73
C TYR A 198 3.92 -15.16 -2.74
N GLU A 199 4.69 -16.16 -3.12
CA GLU A 199 5.06 -17.31 -2.28
C GLU A 199 6.55 -17.18 -1.93
N LYS A 200 6.87 -17.24 -0.64
CA LYS A 200 8.24 -17.19 -0.14
C LYS A 200 8.75 -18.57 0.15
#